data_91edc8ebad2e05dd4eb9fbbeb153c121
#
_entry.id   91edc8ebad2e05dd4eb9fbbeb153c121
#
_cell.length_a   1.000
_cell.length_b   1.000
_cell.length_c   1.000
_cell.angle_alpha   90.00
_cell.angle_beta   90.00
_cell.angle_gamma   90.00
#
_symmetry.space_group_name_H-M   'P 1'
#
loop_
_entity.id
_entity.type
_entity.pdbx_description
1 polymer ?
#
loop_
_entity_poly.entity_id
_entity_poly.type
_entity_poly.pdbx_seq_one_letter_code
_entity_poly.pdbx_strand_id
1 'polypeptide(L)'
;MIRFIVADLRRLWLGSAVIMLIVALATALGVAVTLQERALRLGSARAADRFDLVIGAPGSETQLILSSVFLQAAPLPLIPGAVLAKLAADPRVAWAAPVGFGDSSFGYPIVGTTMPLVLAAGALTEGHGFEDHEDAVVGSAVTLAIGAEVKPMHGAVGEGGHVHEGASYHVVGRMPRSGTPWDRAILVPIEA
;
A
#
# COMPACT_ATOMS: atom_id res chain seq x y z
N MET A 1 4.01 22.55 53.71
CA MET A 1 3.00 22.24 52.70
C MET A 1 3.23 20.90 52.02
N ILE A 2 4.39 20.61 51.41
CA ILE A 2 4.67 19.34 50.68
C ILE A 2 4.44 18.09 51.53
N ARG A 3 4.87 18.10 52.84
CA ARG A 3 4.68 16.96 53.76
C ARG A 3 3.20 16.61 54.00
N PHE A 4 2.32 17.61 54.05
CA PHE A 4 0.88 17.40 54.17
C PHE A 4 0.28 16.79 52.90
N ILE A 5 0.67 17.29 51.74
CA ILE A 5 0.23 16.75 50.43
C ILE A 5 0.62 15.29 50.30
N VAL A 6 1.87 14.95 50.64
CA VAL A 6 2.36 13.56 50.59
C VAL A 6 1.64 12.64 51.57
N ALA A 7 1.32 13.14 52.80
CA ALA A 7 0.58 12.37 53.79
C ALA A 7 -0.87 12.12 53.34
N ASP A 8 -1.51 13.10 52.70
CA ASP A 8 -2.88 13.00 52.20
C ASP A 8 -2.96 12.06 51.00
N LEU A 9 -1.99 12.15 50.05
CA LEU A 9 -1.85 11.22 48.92
C LEU A 9 -1.65 9.77 49.39
N ARG A 10 -0.87 9.56 50.45
CA ARG A 10 -0.69 8.23 51.04
C ARG A 10 -1.95 7.71 51.72
N ARG A 11 -2.71 8.58 52.39
CA ARG A 11 -3.98 8.21 53.04
C ARG A 11 -5.04 7.84 52.02
N LEU A 12 -5.10 8.57 50.88
CA LEU A 12 -6.08 8.41 49.82
C LEU A 12 -5.46 7.75 48.55
N TRP A 13 -4.52 6.80 48.75
CA TRP A 13 -3.70 6.25 47.69
C TRP A 13 -4.51 5.62 46.53
N LEU A 14 -5.66 4.97 46.84
CA LEU A 14 -6.57 4.43 45.83
C LEU A 14 -7.16 5.51 44.94
N GLY A 15 -7.67 6.60 45.56
CA GLY A 15 -8.20 7.73 44.80
C GLY A 15 -7.14 8.43 43.97
N SER A 16 -5.93 8.61 44.53
CA SER A 16 -4.79 9.18 43.82
C SER A 16 -4.35 8.30 42.66
N ALA A 17 -4.34 6.99 42.83
CA ALA A 17 -4.01 6.04 41.79
C ALA A 17 -5.03 6.06 40.63
N VAL A 18 -6.33 6.16 40.93
CA VAL A 18 -7.39 6.28 39.94
C VAL A 18 -7.23 7.57 39.15
N ILE A 19 -7.00 8.71 39.82
CA ILE A 19 -6.80 10.00 39.13
C ILE A 19 -5.56 9.95 38.24
N MET A 20 -4.44 9.41 38.74
CA MET A 20 -3.22 9.24 37.93
C MET A 20 -3.47 8.35 36.72
N LEU A 21 -4.21 7.26 36.87
CA LEU A 21 -4.56 6.37 35.77
C LEU A 21 -5.40 7.10 34.71
N ILE A 22 -6.41 7.86 35.12
CA ILE A 22 -7.26 8.62 34.20
C ILE A 22 -6.42 9.65 33.42
N VAL A 23 -5.58 10.41 34.12
CA VAL A 23 -4.72 11.43 33.50
C VAL A 23 -3.72 10.74 32.54
N ALA A 24 -3.11 9.62 32.96
CA ALA A 24 -2.21 8.87 32.12
C ALA A 24 -2.88 8.34 30.84
N LEU A 25 -4.09 7.77 30.96
CA LEU A 25 -4.86 7.29 29.81
C LEU A 25 -5.29 8.43 28.89
N ALA A 26 -5.75 9.55 29.44
CA ALA A 26 -6.11 10.72 28.63
C ALA A 26 -4.90 11.29 27.87
N THR A 27 -3.74 11.38 28.54
CA THR A 27 -2.50 11.83 27.91
C THR A 27 -2.02 10.84 26.84
N ALA A 28 -2.05 9.55 27.16
CA ALA A 28 -1.65 8.50 26.20
C ALA A 28 -2.55 8.52 24.95
N LEU A 29 -3.87 8.69 25.12
CA LEU A 29 -4.81 8.81 24.02
C LEU A 29 -4.49 10.06 23.16
N GLY A 30 -4.27 11.21 23.78
CA GLY A 30 -3.93 12.45 23.07
C GLY A 30 -2.64 12.31 22.27
N VAL A 31 -1.60 11.72 22.86
CA VAL A 31 -0.34 11.44 22.18
C VAL A 31 -0.54 10.43 21.02
N ALA A 32 -1.31 9.35 21.26
CA ALA A 32 -1.58 8.35 20.23
C ALA A 32 -2.29 8.95 19.02
N VAL A 33 -3.33 9.77 19.23
CA VAL A 33 -4.06 10.45 18.16
C VAL A 33 -3.14 11.39 17.38
N THR A 34 -2.31 12.18 18.06
CA THR A 34 -1.37 13.10 17.40
C THR A 34 -0.32 12.36 16.57
N LEU A 35 0.22 11.27 17.12
CA LEU A 35 1.18 10.43 16.38
C LEU A 35 0.54 9.76 15.16
N GLN A 36 -0.69 9.28 15.30
CA GLN A 36 -1.43 8.65 14.20
C GLN A 36 -1.75 9.66 13.10
N GLU A 37 -2.21 10.87 13.45
CA GLU A 37 -2.43 11.94 12.48
C GLU A 37 -1.15 12.30 11.72
N ARG A 38 -0.04 12.45 12.45
CA ARG A 38 1.26 12.75 11.84
C ARG A 38 1.73 11.61 10.92
N ALA A 39 1.59 10.36 11.35
CA ALA A 39 1.94 9.21 10.54
C ALA A 39 1.10 9.13 9.26
N LEU A 40 -0.21 9.42 9.36
CA LEU A 40 -1.12 9.43 8.22
C LEU A 40 -0.74 10.54 7.22
N ARG A 41 -0.50 11.77 7.70
CA ARG A 41 -0.10 12.90 6.84
C ARG A 41 1.21 12.62 6.10
N LEU A 42 2.22 12.14 6.81
CA LEU A 42 3.53 11.84 6.21
C LEU A 42 3.47 10.61 5.29
N GLY A 43 2.68 9.61 5.66
CA GLY A 43 2.50 8.41 4.85
C GLY A 43 1.76 8.70 3.55
N SER A 44 0.72 9.53 3.61
CA SER A 44 -0.06 9.93 2.42
C SER A 44 0.79 10.73 1.43
N ALA A 45 1.53 11.73 1.91
CA ALA A 45 2.43 12.50 1.06
C ALA A 45 3.45 11.57 0.39
N ARG A 46 4.13 10.73 1.17
CA ARG A 46 5.14 9.79 0.65
C ARG A 46 4.57 8.80 -0.37
N ALA A 47 3.33 8.34 -0.17
CA ALA A 47 2.70 7.41 -1.12
C ALA A 47 2.46 8.08 -2.48
N ALA A 48 2.16 9.38 -2.49
CA ALA A 48 1.90 10.16 -3.70
C ALA A 48 3.18 10.71 -4.37
N ASP A 49 4.28 10.90 -3.63
CA ASP A 49 5.52 11.55 -4.12
C ASP A 49 6.11 10.93 -5.40
N ARG A 50 5.76 9.70 -5.70
CA ARG A 50 6.29 8.98 -6.87
C ARG A 50 5.49 9.25 -8.16
N PHE A 51 4.31 9.88 -8.05
CA PHE A 51 3.40 10.11 -9.17
C PHE A 51 3.16 11.61 -9.34
N ASP A 52 3.62 12.18 -10.44
CA ASP A 52 3.31 13.58 -10.79
C ASP A 52 1.84 13.71 -11.20
N LEU A 53 1.30 12.68 -11.84
CA LEU A 53 -0.08 12.66 -12.35
C LEU A 53 -0.66 11.24 -12.31
N VAL A 54 -1.90 11.14 -11.87
CA VAL A 54 -2.73 9.92 -11.96
C VAL A 54 -3.92 10.22 -12.87
N ILE A 55 -4.10 9.39 -13.89
CA ILE A 55 -5.16 9.55 -14.89
C ILE A 55 -6.11 8.35 -14.79
N GLY A 56 -7.39 8.62 -14.68
CA GLY A 56 -8.44 7.60 -14.62
C GLY A 56 -9.68 8.01 -15.39
N ALA A 57 -10.66 7.13 -15.48
CA ALA A 57 -11.96 7.44 -16.06
C ALA A 57 -12.68 8.53 -15.24
N PRO A 58 -13.58 9.33 -15.87
CA PRO A 58 -14.36 10.31 -15.15
C PRO A 58 -15.14 9.70 -13.98
N GLY A 59 -15.05 10.34 -12.81
CA GLY A 59 -15.68 9.86 -11.59
C GLY A 59 -15.14 10.55 -10.35
N SER A 60 -14.96 9.80 -9.27
CA SER A 60 -14.44 10.31 -8.01
C SER A 60 -12.91 10.37 -8.02
N GLU A 61 -12.34 11.57 -7.91
CA GLU A 61 -10.90 11.78 -7.75
C GLU A 61 -10.35 11.08 -6.49
N THR A 62 -11.10 11.13 -5.41
CA THR A 62 -10.72 10.43 -4.17
C THR A 62 -10.64 8.93 -4.37
N GLN A 63 -11.60 8.32 -5.05
CA GLN A 63 -11.60 6.90 -5.33
C GLN A 63 -10.44 6.50 -6.26
N LEU A 64 -10.14 7.34 -7.26
CA LEU A 64 -9.00 7.14 -8.14
C LEU A 64 -7.68 7.10 -7.35
N ILE A 65 -7.47 8.05 -6.45
CA ILE A 65 -6.27 8.09 -5.60
C ILE A 65 -6.23 6.90 -4.65
N LEU A 66 -7.35 6.56 -4.00
CA LEU A 66 -7.41 5.43 -3.07
C LEU A 66 -7.08 4.11 -3.77
N SER A 67 -7.55 3.89 -4.99
CA SER A 67 -7.25 2.68 -5.75
C SER A 67 -5.85 2.68 -6.33
N SER A 68 -5.43 3.76 -7.01
CA SER A 68 -4.17 3.76 -7.77
C SER A 68 -2.94 4.03 -6.91
N VAL A 69 -3.04 4.83 -5.84
CA VAL A 69 -1.91 5.19 -4.98
C VAL A 69 -1.88 4.34 -3.71
N PHE A 70 -3.06 4.09 -3.12
CA PHE A 70 -3.18 3.36 -1.86
C PHE A 70 -3.56 1.89 -2.01
N LEU A 71 -3.79 1.43 -3.24
CA LEU A 71 -4.12 0.03 -3.58
C LEU A 71 -5.34 -0.49 -2.80
N GLN A 72 -6.33 0.38 -2.59
CA GLN A 72 -7.60 -0.04 -2.02
C GLN A 72 -8.47 -0.66 -3.11
N ALA A 73 -8.97 -1.87 -2.86
CA ALA A 73 -9.83 -2.58 -3.78
C ALA A 73 -11.16 -1.84 -3.95
N ALA A 74 -11.29 -1.07 -5.01
CA ALA A 74 -12.52 -0.41 -5.42
C ALA A 74 -12.61 -0.48 -6.94
N PRO A 75 -13.73 -0.94 -7.50
CA PRO A 75 -13.89 -1.02 -8.95
C PRO A 75 -13.87 0.39 -9.55
N LEU A 76 -12.98 0.60 -10.52
CA LEU A 76 -12.93 1.82 -11.31
C LEU A 76 -13.19 1.47 -12.77
N PRO A 77 -13.89 2.34 -13.52
CA PRO A 77 -14.00 2.18 -14.96
C PRO A 77 -12.61 2.22 -15.61
N LEU A 78 -12.39 1.37 -16.59
CA LEU A 78 -11.16 1.35 -17.37
C LEU A 78 -11.09 2.55 -18.32
N ILE A 79 -9.86 3.01 -18.56
CA ILE A 79 -9.58 4.02 -19.60
C ILE A 79 -9.07 3.33 -20.88
N PRO A 80 -9.32 3.90 -22.07
CA PRO A 80 -8.81 3.34 -23.31
C PRO A 80 -7.29 3.28 -23.33
N GLY A 81 -6.70 2.17 -23.78
CA GLY A 81 -5.24 2.00 -23.91
C GLY A 81 -4.54 3.04 -24.79
N ALA A 82 -5.28 3.65 -25.73
CA ALA A 82 -4.78 4.77 -26.54
C ALA A 82 -4.34 5.99 -25.69
N VAL A 83 -4.85 6.15 -24.46
CA VAL A 83 -4.39 7.20 -23.54
C VAL A 83 -2.96 6.92 -23.11
N LEU A 84 -2.66 5.67 -22.72
CA LEU A 84 -1.30 5.26 -22.36
C LEU A 84 -0.33 5.44 -23.52
N ALA A 85 -0.72 5.03 -24.74
CA ALA A 85 0.11 5.18 -25.92
C ALA A 85 0.43 6.65 -26.22
N LYS A 86 -0.52 7.57 -26.05
CA LYS A 86 -0.28 9.01 -26.20
C LYS A 86 0.67 9.57 -25.16
N LEU A 87 0.53 9.14 -23.90
CA LEU A 87 1.42 9.57 -22.81
C LEU A 87 2.83 9.05 -23.01
N ALA A 88 2.99 7.78 -23.36
CA ALA A 88 4.29 7.19 -23.62
C ALA A 88 5.04 7.81 -24.82
N ALA A 89 4.30 8.39 -25.78
CA ALA A 89 4.86 9.09 -26.93
C ALA A 89 5.17 10.59 -26.68
N ASP A 90 4.73 11.17 -25.56
CA ASP A 90 4.94 12.60 -25.27
C ASP A 90 6.35 12.82 -24.68
N PRO A 91 7.22 13.64 -25.31
CA PRO A 91 8.59 13.84 -24.84
C PRO A 91 8.71 14.55 -23.48
N ARG A 92 7.61 15.10 -22.95
CA ARG A 92 7.55 15.72 -21.61
C ARG A 92 7.28 14.70 -20.51
N VAL A 93 6.88 13.46 -20.86
CA VAL A 93 6.56 12.40 -19.93
C VAL A 93 7.80 11.52 -19.77
N ALA A 94 8.34 11.50 -18.57
CA ALA A 94 9.52 10.69 -18.25
C ALA A 94 9.18 9.19 -18.28
N TRP A 95 8.02 8.81 -17.76
CA TRP A 95 7.47 7.46 -17.84
C TRP A 95 5.95 7.50 -17.65
N ALA A 96 5.28 6.52 -18.22
CA ALA A 96 3.86 6.26 -18.02
C ALA A 96 3.66 4.75 -17.87
N ALA A 97 2.81 4.35 -16.95
CA ALA A 97 2.49 2.95 -16.74
C ALA A 97 1.01 2.77 -16.41
N PRO A 98 0.37 1.71 -16.92
CA PRO A 98 -0.98 1.36 -16.54
C PRO A 98 -1.00 0.77 -15.13
N VAL A 99 -2.15 0.89 -14.44
CA VAL A 99 -2.42 0.22 -13.17
C VAL A 99 -3.74 -0.52 -13.33
N GLY A 100 -3.68 -1.82 -13.45
CA GLY A 100 -4.82 -2.75 -13.41
C GLY A 100 -4.90 -3.38 -12.04
N PHE A 101 -6.08 -3.36 -11.42
CA PHE A 101 -6.25 -3.80 -10.05
C PHE A 101 -7.57 -4.56 -9.87
N GLY A 102 -7.54 -5.69 -9.20
CA GLY A 102 -8.78 -6.47 -8.98
C GLY A 102 -8.59 -7.77 -8.23
N ASP A 103 -7.42 -8.38 -8.34
CA ASP A 103 -7.13 -9.67 -7.72
C ASP A 103 -6.23 -9.54 -6.49
N SER A 104 -6.20 -10.60 -5.72
CA SER A 104 -5.30 -10.74 -4.58
C SER A 104 -4.71 -12.15 -4.50
N SER A 105 -3.58 -12.30 -3.81
CA SER A 105 -3.02 -13.60 -3.46
C SER A 105 -2.35 -13.52 -2.09
N PHE A 106 -2.60 -14.49 -1.23
CA PHE A 106 -2.07 -14.51 0.15
C PHE A 106 -2.31 -13.23 0.96
N GLY A 107 -3.39 -12.48 0.65
CA GLY A 107 -3.71 -11.21 1.31
C GLY A 107 -2.89 -10.01 0.79
N TYR A 108 -2.20 -10.17 -0.32
CA TYR A 108 -1.52 -9.10 -1.05
C TYR A 108 -2.30 -8.75 -2.32
N PRO A 109 -2.47 -7.46 -2.64
CA PRO A 109 -3.08 -7.05 -3.89
C PRO A 109 -2.18 -7.42 -5.07
N ILE A 110 -2.79 -7.92 -6.14
CA ILE A 110 -2.13 -8.12 -7.43
C ILE A 110 -2.42 -6.91 -8.29
N VAL A 111 -1.36 -6.34 -8.86
CA VAL A 111 -1.42 -5.12 -9.69
C VAL A 111 -0.79 -5.42 -11.04
N GLY A 112 -1.61 -5.41 -12.08
CA GLY A 112 -1.15 -5.46 -13.46
C GLY A 112 -0.51 -4.12 -13.86
N THR A 113 0.73 -4.16 -14.34
CA THR A 113 1.48 -2.95 -14.75
C THR A 113 2.59 -3.28 -15.75
N THR A 114 3.45 -2.31 -16.03
CA THR A 114 4.60 -2.45 -16.90
C THR A 114 5.90 -2.09 -16.20
N MET A 115 7.03 -2.50 -16.78
CA MET A 115 8.37 -2.28 -16.22
C MET A 115 8.68 -0.83 -15.81
N PRO A 116 8.23 0.22 -16.53
CA PRO A 116 8.45 1.60 -16.08
C PRO A 116 8.01 1.88 -14.65
N LEU A 117 6.88 1.32 -14.18
CA LEU A 117 6.43 1.48 -12.80
C LEU A 117 7.32 0.73 -11.81
N VAL A 118 7.76 -0.46 -12.15
CA VAL A 118 8.69 -1.26 -11.33
C VAL A 118 10.00 -0.50 -11.15
N LEU A 119 10.57 0.01 -12.24
CA LEU A 119 11.84 0.75 -12.24
C LEU A 119 11.74 2.12 -11.55
N ALA A 120 10.57 2.76 -11.59
CA ALA A 120 10.33 4.00 -10.86
C ALA A 120 10.41 3.81 -9.32
N ALA A 121 10.31 2.57 -8.84
CA ALA A 121 10.54 2.24 -7.43
C ALA A 121 12.03 2.21 -7.04
N GLY A 122 12.92 2.17 -8.02
CA GLY A 122 14.37 2.01 -7.84
C GLY A 122 14.86 0.64 -8.33
N ALA A 123 16.15 0.40 -8.17
CA ALA A 123 16.73 -0.89 -8.53
C ALA A 123 16.16 -2.01 -7.64
N LEU A 124 15.87 -3.15 -8.24
CA LEU A 124 15.41 -4.33 -7.51
C LEU A 124 16.47 -4.77 -6.50
N THR A 125 16.04 -5.22 -5.34
CA THR A 125 16.93 -5.71 -4.28
C THR A 125 17.30 -7.17 -4.47
N GLU A 126 16.45 -7.94 -5.16
CA GLU A 126 16.65 -9.35 -5.46
C GLU A 126 16.05 -9.66 -6.84
N GLY A 127 16.65 -10.59 -7.57
CA GLY A 127 16.13 -11.11 -8.83
C GLY A 127 16.19 -10.13 -10.00
N HIS A 128 15.21 -10.23 -10.89
CA HIS A 128 15.11 -9.44 -12.12
C HIS A 128 13.67 -8.93 -12.33
N GLY A 129 13.47 -8.09 -13.35
CA GLY A 129 12.15 -7.60 -13.75
C GLY A 129 11.37 -8.61 -14.58
N PHE A 130 10.25 -8.18 -15.13
CA PHE A 130 9.44 -9.02 -16.01
C PHE A 130 10.21 -9.34 -17.31
N GLU A 131 10.34 -10.61 -17.63
CA GLU A 131 10.85 -11.15 -18.88
C GLU A 131 9.76 -11.95 -19.61
N ASP A 132 8.86 -12.61 -18.84
CA ASP A 132 7.74 -13.39 -19.32
C ASP A 132 6.40 -12.93 -18.71
N HIS A 133 5.28 -13.37 -19.31
CA HIS A 133 3.92 -13.02 -18.88
C HIS A 133 3.53 -13.62 -17.52
N GLU A 134 4.22 -14.68 -17.11
CA GLU A 134 4.02 -15.36 -15.83
C GLU A 134 4.92 -14.81 -14.72
N ASP A 135 5.69 -13.76 -14.99
CA ASP A 135 6.57 -13.16 -14.00
C ASP A 135 5.82 -12.29 -13.00
N ALA A 136 6.27 -12.33 -11.75
CA ALA A 136 5.81 -11.43 -10.70
C ALA A 136 6.98 -10.75 -10.00
N VAL A 137 6.88 -9.44 -9.80
CA VAL A 137 7.80 -8.68 -8.94
C VAL A 137 7.06 -8.27 -7.68
N VAL A 138 7.62 -8.59 -6.52
CA VAL A 138 6.96 -8.36 -5.24
C VAL A 138 7.51 -7.13 -4.51
N GLY A 139 6.65 -6.49 -3.74
CA GLY A 139 7.03 -5.42 -2.83
C GLY A 139 7.89 -5.93 -1.67
N SER A 140 8.65 -5.03 -1.05
CA SER A 140 9.64 -5.37 0.00
C SER A 140 9.04 -6.02 1.24
N ALA A 141 7.75 -5.83 1.53
CA ALA A 141 7.06 -6.41 2.69
C ALA A 141 6.24 -7.67 2.34
N VAL A 142 6.28 -8.14 1.09
CA VAL A 142 5.68 -9.42 0.70
C VAL A 142 6.60 -10.55 1.15
N THR A 143 6.06 -11.54 1.84
CA THR A 143 6.83 -12.64 2.45
C THR A 143 7.13 -13.80 1.51
N LEU A 144 6.64 -13.74 0.26
CA LEU A 144 6.89 -14.77 -0.75
C LEU A 144 8.37 -14.72 -1.19
N ALA A 145 9.00 -15.89 -1.30
CA ALA A 145 10.37 -16.01 -1.76
C ALA A 145 10.45 -15.93 -3.30
N ILE A 146 11.64 -15.63 -3.84
CA ILE A 146 11.92 -15.79 -5.28
C ILE A 146 11.65 -17.23 -5.68
N GLY A 147 10.97 -17.43 -6.81
CA GLY A 147 10.53 -18.73 -7.32
C GLY A 147 9.20 -19.23 -6.75
N ALA A 148 8.59 -18.51 -5.78
CA ALA A 148 7.28 -18.88 -5.26
C ALA A 148 6.17 -18.69 -6.31
N GLU A 149 5.21 -19.61 -6.32
CA GLU A 149 4.04 -19.55 -7.19
C GLU A 149 2.96 -18.63 -6.58
N VAL A 150 2.37 -17.78 -7.39
CA VAL A 150 1.29 -16.85 -7.05
C VAL A 150 0.07 -17.16 -7.88
N LYS A 151 -1.04 -17.55 -7.23
CA LYS A 151 -2.32 -17.79 -7.90
C LYS A 151 -3.29 -16.66 -7.60
N PRO A 152 -3.78 -15.95 -8.62
CA PRO A 152 -4.78 -14.91 -8.44
C PRO A 152 -6.09 -15.46 -7.89
N MET A 153 -6.69 -14.69 -6.98
CA MET A 153 -8.02 -14.96 -6.44
C MET A 153 -8.86 -13.69 -6.53
N HIS A 154 -10.10 -13.81 -7.02
CA HIS A 154 -11.09 -12.74 -6.93
C HIS A 154 -11.71 -12.71 -5.53
N GLY A 155 -11.86 -11.50 -4.99
CA GLY A 155 -12.51 -11.26 -3.70
C GLY A 155 -11.53 -11.03 -2.55
N ALA A 156 -12.07 -10.55 -1.42
CA ALA A 156 -11.31 -10.37 -0.20
C ALA A 156 -10.98 -11.72 0.45
N VAL A 157 -9.81 -11.83 1.05
CA VAL A 157 -9.40 -12.99 1.83
C VAL A 157 -10.44 -13.24 2.93
N GLY A 158 -11.15 -14.38 2.86
CA GLY A 158 -12.17 -14.78 3.84
C GLY A 158 -13.62 -14.81 3.31
N GLU A 159 -13.91 -14.31 2.12
CA GLU A 159 -15.25 -14.26 1.54
C GLU A 159 -15.49 -15.26 0.36
N GLY A 160 -14.79 -16.38 0.33
CA GLY A 160 -15.05 -17.45 -0.65
C GLY A 160 -14.65 -17.07 -2.09
N GLY A 161 -13.49 -16.43 -2.27
CA GLY A 161 -12.99 -16.06 -3.58
C GLY A 161 -12.72 -17.27 -4.47
N HIS A 162 -13.02 -17.15 -5.75
CA HIS A 162 -12.71 -18.16 -6.77
C HIS A 162 -11.26 -18.02 -7.21
N VAL A 163 -10.48 -19.10 -7.12
CA VAL A 163 -9.11 -19.17 -7.67
C VAL A 163 -9.23 -19.31 -9.20
N HIS A 164 -8.48 -18.50 -9.93
CA HIS A 164 -8.32 -18.69 -11.36
C HIS A 164 -7.43 -19.91 -11.63
N GLU A 165 -8.02 -21.04 -12.01
CA GLU A 165 -7.28 -22.28 -12.32
C GLU A 165 -6.35 -22.15 -13.53
N GLY A 166 -6.42 -21.06 -14.31
CA GLY A 166 -5.68 -20.87 -15.55
C GLY A 166 -4.60 -19.80 -15.50
N ALA A 167 -4.40 -19.09 -14.41
CA ALA A 167 -3.38 -18.05 -14.26
C ALA A 167 -2.47 -18.35 -13.07
N SER A 168 -1.19 -18.41 -13.32
CA SER A 168 -0.15 -18.60 -12.31
C SER A 168 1.02 -17.69 -12.61
N TYR A 169 1.57 -17.04 -11.60
CA TYR A 169 2.76 -16.21 -11.74
C TYR A 169 3.88 -16.75 -10.85
N HIS A 170 5.11 -16.46 -11.22
CA HIS A 170 6.30 -16.84 -10.46
C HIS A 170 7.03 -15.57 -9.95
N VAL A 171 7.36 -15.54 -8.68
CA VAL A 171 8.12 -14.41 -8.12
C VAL A 171 9.53 -14.43 -8.65
N VAL A 172 9.89 -13.45 -9.50
CA VAL A 172 11.20 -13.34 -10.12
C VAL A 172 12.06 -12.20 -9.57
N GLY A 173 11.42 -11.22 -8.90
CA GLY A 173 12.14 -10.06 -8.37
C GLY A 173 11.45 -9.43 -7.16
N ARG A 174 12.21 -8.59 -6.44
CA ARG A 174 11.74 -7.86 -5.27
C ARG A 174 12.12 -6.39 -5.35
N MET A 175 11.13 -5.51 -5.14
CA MET A 175 11.34 -4.06 -5.09
C MET A 175 12.03 -3.62 -3.80
N PRO A 176 12.74 -2.48 -3.83
CA PRO A 176 13.28 -1.85 -2.63
C PRO A 176 12.14 -1.33 -1.74
N ARG A 177 12.44 -1.17 -0.45
CA ARG A 177 11.48 -0.62 0.51
C ARG A 177 11.18 0.85 0.20
N SER A 178 9.92 1.15 0.02
CA SER A 178 9.42 2.50 -0.26
C SER A 178 8.75 3.17 0.94
N GLY A 179 8.25 2.39 1.90
CA GLY A 179 7.42 2.87 2.99
C GLY A 179 6.02 3.29 2.53
N THR A 180 5.56 2.75 1.40
CA THR A 180 4.24 3.01 0.80
C THR A 180 3.43 1.72 0.72
N PRO A 181 2.13 1.78 0.39
CA PRO A 181 1.30 0.58 0.18
C PRO A 181 1.88 -0.41 -0.84
N TRP A 182 2.66 0.07 -1.80
CA TRP A 182 3.32 -0.73 -2.83
C TRP A 182 4.34 -1.73 -2.28
N ASP A 183 4.84 -1.53 -1.07
CA ASP A 183 5.68 -2.51 -0.38
C ASP A 183 4.95 -3.85 -0.15
N ARG A 184 3.62 -3.85 -0.19
CA ARG A 184 2.76 -5.02 0.00
C ARG A 184 2.07 -5.48 -1.29
N ALA A 185 2.46 -4.99 -2.44
CA ALA A 185 1.87 -5.36 -3.73
C ALA A 185 2.64 -6.50 -4.40
N ILE A 186 1.92 -7.29 -5.18
CA ILE A 186 2.46 -8.22 -6.16
C ILE A 186 2.20 -7.59 -7.53
N LEU A 187 3.27 -7.30 -8.27
CA LEU A 187 3.20 -6.67 -9.57
C LEU A 187 3.34 -7.76 -10.64
N VAL A 188 2.47 -7.73 -11.63
CA VAL A 188 2.47 -8.67 -12.76
C VAL A 188 2.40 -7.90 -14.07
N PRO A 189 2.90 -8.46 -15.19
CA PRO A 189 2.73 -7.84 -16.48
C PRO A 189 1.27 -7.61 -16.82
N ILE A 190 0.93 -6.40 -17.28
CA ILE A 190 -0.38 -6.11 -17.85
C ILE A 190 -0.21 -6.11 -19.36
N GLU A 191 -0.87 -7.02 -20.02
CA GLU A 191 -0.94 -7.02 -21.47
C GLU A 191 -2.08 -6.14 -21.94
N ALA A 192 -1.78 -5.29 -22.89
CA ALA A 192 -2.75 -4.41 -23.53
C ALA A 192 -3.54 -5.14 -24.62
#